data_8c0b31c7ded8d6a918c493386643548d
#
_entry.id   8c0b31c7ded8d6a918c493386643548d
#
_cell.length_a   1.000
_cell.length_b   1.000
_cell.length_c   1.000
_cell.angle_alpha   90.00
_cell.angle_beta   90.00
_cell.angle_gamma   90.00
#
_symmetry.space_group_name_H-M   'P 1'
#
loop_
_entity.id
_entity.type
_entity.pdbx_description
1 polymer ?
#
loop_
_entity_poly.entity_id
_entity_poly.type
_entity_poly.pdbx_seq_one_letter_code
_entity_poly.pdbx_strand_id
1 'polypeptide(L)'
;MISELEFKHLSAQGFNRIPLMLEAFADLETPLSLYLKLAYSSNAGKYSFLLESVVGGERFGRYSFIGLPARTLVRARGFGSDAVTEVVTDGQVVETSKTNPLDFIAGYQQRFKVALRPGLPRFCGGLAGYFGYDAVRYIEKKLEATCPPDTLGCPDILLLQCEELAVIDNLSGKLYLIVYADPKQNEAWANAKKRLRELKEKLKYSVSAPVVRPTQGYPAERDFAKADYIKAVERAKALIADGDFMQVQVGQRIKKRFTESPLSLYRALRSLNPSPYMYYYHFGDFHVVGASPEILVRQEQIAAATGRPKQGTAPPGGSEVHAVTSVGASFEQKITIRPLAGTRPRGASAELDKAAEHELINDPKERAEHVMLIDLARNDIGRIAKIGTVKVTDAFQVERYSHVMHIVSNVEGILNDGMTNMDVLKATFPAGTLTGAPKVHAMELIDQLEITKRGIYGGACGYLSFAGDMDVAIAIRTGIIKDGMLYVQAAAGVVADSVPELEWRETEAKARALLRAAELVEEGLE
;
A
#
# COMPACT_ATOMS: atom_id res chain seq x y z
N MET A 1 10.03 23.65 14.77
CA MET A 1 8.60 24.09 14.79
C MET A 1 8.53 25.51 14.24
N ILE A 2 7.54 25.85 13.40
CA ILE A 2 7.38 27.20 12.83
C ILE A 2 6.92 28.20 13.90
N SER A 3 7.30 29.47 13.74
CA SER A 3 6.80 30.57 14.56
C SER A 3 5.37 30.96 14.18
N GLU A 4 4.65 31.64 15.08
CA GLU A 4 3.29 32.12 14.77
C GLU A 4 3.30 33.15 13.62
N LEU A 5 4.35 34.00 13.55
CA LEU A 5 4.52 34.96 12.47
C LEU A 5 4.66 34.28 11.11
N GLU A 6 5.48 33.21 11.04
CA GLU A 6 5.65 32.41 9.83
C GLU A 6 4.36 31.69 9.44
N PHE A 7 3.61 31.16 10.42
CA PHE A 7 2.29 30.56 10.17
C PHE A 7 1.33 31.57 9.56
N LYS A 8 1.25 32.80 10.09
CA LYS A 8 0.41 33.89 9.55
C LYS A 8 0.84 34.28 8.13
N HIS A 9 2.14 34.29 7.87
CA HIS A 9 2.66 34.58 6.54
C HIS A 9 2.25 33.53 5.52
N LEU A 10 2.40 32.22 5.84
CA LEU A 10 1.96 31.12 5.00
C LEU A 10 0.44 31.14 4.77
N SER A 11 -0.34 31.45 5.81
CA SER A 11 -1.78 31.64 5.69
C SER A 11 -2.14 32.73 4.69
N ALA A 12 -1.43 33.87 4.75
CA ALA A 12 -1.63 35.01 3.82
C ALA A 12 -1.28 34.65 2.36
N GLN A 13 -0.39 33.68 2.14
CA GLN A 13 -0.08 33.11 0.81
C GLN A 13 -1.16 32.15 0.28
N GLY A 14 -2.21 31.89 1.06
CA GLY A 14 -3.35 31.05 0.66
C GLY A 14 -3.17 29.55 0.94
N PHE A 15 -2.16 29.16 1.70
CA PHE A 15 -2.07 27.77 2.17
C PHE A 15 -3.20 27.49 3.17
N ASN A 16 -3.86 26.34 3.01
CA ASN A 16 -4.97 25.91 3.87
C ASN A 16 -4.63 24.68 4.72
N ARG A 17 -3.43 24.14 4.58
CA ARG A 17 -2.85 23.10 5.43
C ARG A 17 -1.39 23.44 5.71
N ILE A 18 -1.11 23.81 6.95
CA ILE A 18 0.23 24.24 7.36
C ILE A 18 0.74 23.26 8.41
N PRO A 19 1.79 22.45 8.10
CA PRO A 19 2.32 21.47 9.03
C PRO A 19 3.14 22.14 10.14
N LEU A 20 2.84 21.80 11.39
CA LEU A 20 3.72 21.98 12.52
C LEU A 20 4.40 20.64 12.79
N MET A 21 5.72 20.63 12.92
CA MET A 21 6.51 19.43 13.14
C MET A 21 7.37 19.57 14.40
N LEU A 22 7.43 18.49 15.17
CA LEU A 22 8.31 18.33 16.31
C LEU A 22 9.18 17.08 16.08
N GLU A 23 10.49 17.24 16.26
CA GLU A 23 11.45 16.14 16.20
C GLU A 23 11.73 15.65 17.63
N ALA A 24 11.83 14.32 17.80
CA ALA A 24 12.19 13.64 19.03
C ALA A 24 13.09 12.43 18.72
N PHE A 25 13.69 11.83 19.74
CA PHE A 25 14.39 10.55 19.60
C PHE A 25 13.40 9.38 19.63
N ALA A 26 13.68 8.35 18.86
CA ALA A 26 12.91 7.11 18.79
C ALA A 26 13.76 5.86 19.14
N ASP A 27 14.90 6.07 19.73
CA ASP A 27 15.91 5.03 20.06
C ASP A 27 15.40 3.95 21.03
N LEU A 28 14.39 4.29 21.85
CA LEU A 28 13.73 3.36 22.78
C LEU A 28 12.35 2.90 22.31
N GLU A 29 11.97 3.24 21.08
CA GLU A 29 10.63 2.99 20.57
C GLU A 29 10.65 2.05 19.36
N THR A 30 9.59 1.27 19.23
CA THR A 30 9.29 0.53 18.02
C THR A 30 8.09 1.17 17.31
N PRO A 31 7.88 0.95 16.00
CA PRO A 31 6.66 1.41 15.32
C PRO A 31 5.38 0.96 16.05
N LEU A 32 5.37 -0.27 16.55
CA LEU A 32 4.25 -0.80 17.31
C LEU A 32 4.04 -0.12 18.67
N SER A 33 5.11 0.13 19.45
CA SER A 33 4.97 0.84 20.73
C SER A 33 4.43 2.26 20.52
N LEU A 34 4.91 2.95 19.49
CA LEU A 34 4.41 4.28 19.13
C LEU A 34 2.94 4.23 18.67
N TYR A 35 2.56 3.24 17.87
CA TYR A 35 1.15 3.04 17.50
C TYR A 35 0.27 2.88 18.73
N LEU A 36 0.68 2.04 19.69
CA LEU A 36 -0.04 1.84 20.95
C LEU A 36 -0.15 3.13 21.76
N LYS A 37 0.93 3.91 21.87
CA LYS A 37 0.96 5.17 22.64
C LYS A 37 0.14 6.28 22.00
N LEU A 38 0.26 6.46 20.70
CA LEU A 38 -0.24 7.65 20.01
C LEU A 38 -1.61 7.44 19.38
N ALA A 39 -1.86 6.28 18.77
CA ALA A 39 -3.08 6.00 18.04
C ALA A 39 -4.03 5.10 18.85
N TYR A 40 -3.59 3.91 19.26
CA TYR A 40 -4.45 2.91 19.90
C TYR A 40 -5.00 3.35 21.26
N SER A 41 -4.23 4.13 22.03
CA SER A 41 -4.67 4.70 23.31
C SER A 41 -5.87 5.67 23.18
N SER A 42 -6.16 6.14 21.97
CA SER A 42 -7.27 7.03 21.67
C SER A 42 -8.36 6.26 20.93
N ASN A 43 -9.54 6.07 21.55
CA ASN A 43 -10.69 5.38 20.95
C ASN A 43 -10.34 4.02 20.31
N ALA A 44 -9.49 3.23 20.97
CA ALA A 44 -8.97 1.93 20.51
C ALA A 44 -8.33 1.96 19.09
N GLY A 45 -7.84 3.12 18.66
CA GLY A 45 -7.20 3.27 17.36
C GLY A 45 -8.16 3.36 16.16
N LYS A 46 -9.44 3.61 16.37
CA LYS A 46 -10.42 3.71 15.28
C LYS A 46 -10.01 4.76 14.25
N TYR A 47 -10.05 4.38 12.97
CA TYR A 47 -9.61 5.20 11.83
C TYR A 47 -8.14 5.60 11.87
N SER A 48 -7.30 4.67 12.26
CA SER A 48 -5.84 4.83 12.29
C SER A 48 -5.13 3.72 11.53
N PHE A 49 -3.82 3.86 11.36
CA PHE A 49 -3.03 2.84 10.69
C PHE A 49 -1.57 2.80 11.18
N LEU A 50 -0.93 1.69 10.92
CA LEU A 50 0.51 1.49 11.01
C LEU A 50 1.01 0.95 9.68
N LEU A 51 1.94 1.65 9.04
CA LEU A 51 2.66 1.19 7.86
C LEU A 51 4.14 1.08 8.22
N GLU A 52 4.71 -0.09 8.04
CA GLU A 52 6.14 -0.28 8.28
C GLU A 52 6.77 -1.16 7.20
N SER A 53 8.06 -0.99 6.99
CA SER A 53 8.85 -1.88 6.16
C SER A 53 9.86 -2.60 7.06
N VAL A 54 9.75 -3.92 7.13
CA VAL A 54 10.55 -4.74 8.05
C VAL A 54 11.76 -5.37 7.37
N VAL A 55 11.74 -5.46 6.04
CA VAL A 55 12.79 -6.07 5.22
C VAL A 55 13.17 -5.13 4.09
N GLY A 56 14.46 -5.06 3.73
CA GLY A 56 14.88 -4.33 2.53
C GLY A 56 15.93 -3.24 2.73
N GLY A 57 16.47 -3.07 3.94
CA GLY A 57 17.59 -2.17 4.21
C GLY A 57 17.29 -0.71 3.81
N GLU A 58 18.27 -0.01 3.22
CA GLU A 58 18.16 1.41 2.86
C GLU A 58 17.07 1.71 1.81
N ARG A 59 16.73 0.74 0.95
CA ARG A 59 15.75 0.94 -0.14
C ARG A 59 14.30 0.95 0.34
N PHE A 60 13.93 0.12 1.33
CA PHE A 60 12.54 -0.05 1.75
C PHE A 60 12.29 0.21 3.24
N GLY A 61 13.25 -0.05 4.10
CA GLY A 61 13.08 -0.04 5.57
C GLY A 61 13.27 1.31 6.26
N ARG A 62 13.45 2.42 5.53
CA ARG A 62 13.85 3.68 6.15
C ARG A 62 12.78 4.30 7.03
N TYR A 63 11.53 4.35 6.57
CA TYR A 63 10.46 5.01 7.31
C TYR A 63 9.36 4.05 7.72
N SER A 64 8.85 4.28 8.94
CA SER A 64 7.58 3.72 9.40
C SER A 64 6.61 4.86 9.71
N PHE A 65 5.34 4.68 9.34
CA PHE A 65 4.32 5.72 9.44
C PHE A 65 3.18 5.27 10.35
N ILE A 66 2.84 6.10 11.32
CA ILE A 66 1.70 5.90 12.21
C ILE A 66 0.71 7.03 11.95
N GLY A 67 -0.41 6.70 11.29
CA GLY A 67 -1.54 7.61 11.17
C GLY A 67 -2.36 7.62 12.46
N LEU A 68 -2.49 8.79 13.06
CA LEU A 68 -3.32 8.95 14.23
C LEU A 68 -4.80 8.91 13.81
N PRO A 69 -5.76 8.72 14.76
CA PRO A 69 -7.17 8.64 14.45
C PRO A 69 -7.67 9.80 13.57
N ALA A 70 -8.02 9.48 12.34
CA ALA A 70 -8.50 10.45 11.36
C ALA A 70 -9.96 10.85 11.67
N ARG A 71 -10.25 12.13 11.58
CA ARG A 71 -11.61 12.67 11.72
C ARG A 71 -12.40 12.56 10.41
N THR A 72 -11.68 12.61 9.28
CA THR A 72 -12.27 12.61 7.95
C THR A 72 -11.78 11.40 7.16
N LEU A 73 -12.69 10.78 6.43
CA LEU A 73 -12.39 9.72 5.49
C LEU A 73 -13.18 9.91 4.19
N VAL A 74 -12.66 9.36 3.10
CA VAL A 74 -13.33 9.26 1.82
C VAL A 74 -13.61 7.79 1.55
N ARG A 75 -14.86 7.43 1.23
CA ARG A 75 -15.23 6.06 0.86
C ARG A 75 -16.07 6.04 -0.41
N ALA A 76 -15.87 5.02 -1.23
CA ALA A 76 -16.66 4.80 -2.43
C ALA A 76 -17.25 3.39 -2.45
N ARG A 77 -18.45 3.26 -3.03
CA ARG A 77 -19.20 2.00 -3.19
C ARG A 77 -19.99 2.01 -4.48
N GLY A 78 -20.26 0.82 -5.01
CA GLY A 78 -21.09 0.63 -6.20
C GLY A 78 -20.39 1.01 -7.49
N PHE A 79 -20.99 0.63 -8.63
CA PHE A 79 -20.40 0.85 -9.95
C PHE A 79 -21.44 1.44 -10.91
N GLY A 80 -20.98 2.01 -12.01
CA GLY A 80 -21.86 2.63 -13.02
C GLY A 80 -22.73 3.72 -12.42
N SER A 81 -24.05 3.64 -12.60
CA SER A 81 -25.03 4.59 -12.05
C SER A 81 -25.14 4.56 -10.52
N ASP A 82 -24.75 3.45 -9.90
CA ASP A 82 -24.85 3.24 -8.47
C ASP A 82 -23.58 3.64 -7.72
N ALA A 83 -22.55 4.11 -8.45
CA ALA A 83 -21.31 4.60 -7.86
C ALA A 83 -21.58 5.83 -6.98
N VAL A 84 -21.20 5.71 -5.70
CA VAL A 84 -21.33 6.80 -4.72
C VAL A 84 -20.02 6.95 -3.97
N THR A 85 -19.53 8.19 -3.94
CA THR A 85 -18.39 8.59 -3.10
C THR A 85 -18.89 9.52 -2.00
N GLU A 86 -18.51 9.23 -0.78
CA GLU A 86 -18.87 10.00 0.41
C GLU A 86 -17.62 10.51 1.12
N VAL A 87 -17.65 11.75 1.55
CA VAL A 87 -16.73 12.31 2.56
C VAL A 87 -17.44 12.26 3.91
N VAL A 88 -16.82 11.58 4.86
CA VAL A 88 -17.36 11.41 6.22
C VAL A 88 -16.44 12.11 7.19
N THR A 89 -16.96 13.05 7.99
CA THR A 89 -16.21 13.75 9.03
C THR A 89 -16.90 13.54 10.38
N ASP A 90 -16.14 13.11 11.38
CA ASP A 90 -16.64 12.78 12.72
C ASP A 90 -17.87 11.84 12.71
N GLY A 91 -17.87 10.89 11.77
CA GLY A 91 -18.94 9.89 11.59
C GLY A 91 -20.16 10.38 10.80
N GLN A 92 -20.21 11.64 10.38
CA GLN A 92 -21.29 12.20 9.58
C GLN A 92 -20.88 12.36 8.11
N VAL A 93 -21.77 12.00 7.18
CA VAL A 93 -21.57 12.26 5.76
C VAL A 93 -21.74 13.77 5.51
N VAL A 94 -20.65 14.42 5.11
CA VAL A 94 -20.62 15.87 4.87
C VAL A 94 -20.67 16.22 3.38
N GLU A 95 -20.34 15.27 2.52
CA GLU A 95 -20.37 15.45 1.07
C GLU A 95 -20.67 14.09 0.40
N THR A 96 -21.47 14.11 -0.67
CA THR A 96 -21.77 12.94 -1.50
C THR A 96 -21.61 13.30 -2.96
N SER A 97 -20.98 12.43 -3.73
CA SER A 97 -20.80 12.57 -5.18
C SER A 97 -21.19 11.29 -5.92
N LYS A 98 -21.78 11.45 -7.11
CA LYS A 98 -22.09 10.36 -8.05
C LYS A 98 -21.17 10.37 -9.27
N THR A 99 -20.13 11.20 -9.26
CA THR A 99 -19.10 11.18 -10.31
C THR A 99 -18.20 9.97 -10.14
N ASN A 100 -17.35 9.70 -11.15
CA ASN A 100 -16.36 8.64 -11.02
C ASN A 100 -15.52 8.82 -9.74
N PRO A 101 -15.46 7.82 -8.84
CA PRO A 101 -14.77 7.95 -7.56
C PRO A 101 -13.29 8.33 -7.68
N LEU A 102 -12.58 7.85 -8.70
CA LEU A 102 -11.17 8.20 -8.90
C LEU A 102 -10.99 9.67 -9.30
N ASP A 103 -11.90 10.20 -10.13
CA ASP A 103 -11.88 11.61 -10.51
C ASP A 103 -12.27 12.52 -9.32
N PHE A 104 -13.23 12.06 -8.52
CA PHE A 104 -13.60 12.76 -7.28
C PHE A 104 -12.39 12.84 -6.33
N ILE A 105 -11.67 11.73 -6.11
CA ILE A 105 -10.49 11.70 -5.23
C ILE A 105 -9.38 12.61 -5.76
N ALA A 106 -9.14 12.63 -7.08
CA ALA A 106 -8.19 13.55 -7.70
C ALA A 106 -8.56 15.02 -7.40
N GLY A 107 -9.82 15.39 -7.62
CA GLY A 107 -10.32 16.73 -7.29
C GLY A 107 -10.30 17.04 -5.79
N TYR A 108 -10.56 16.03 -4.95
CA TYR A 108 -10.50 16.16 -3.49
C TYR A 108 -9.10 16.50 -3.00
N GLN A 109 -8.07 15.83 -3.53
CA GLN A 109 -6.66 16.13 -3.19
C GLN A 109 -6.26 17.55 -3.58
N GLN A 110 -6.76 18.07 -4.70
CA GLN A 110 -6.45 19.45 -5.16
C GLN A 110 -7.00 20.55 -4.27
N ARG A 111 -7.94 20.24 -3.36
CA ARG A 111 -8.46 21.20 -2.37
C ARG A 111 -7.42 21.60 -1.33
N PHE A 112 -6.39 20.76 -1.15
CA PHE A 112 -5.36 20.97 -0.12
C PHE A 112 -4.17 21.74 -0.71
N LYS A 113 -4.05 23.01 -0.30
CA LYS A 113 -2.88 23.85 -0.58
C LYS A 113 -1.96 23.77 0.63
N VAL A 114 -0.99 22.87 0.55
CA VAL A 114 -0.15 22.50 1.69
C VAL A 114 1.17 23.27 1.66
N ALA A 115 1.55 23.87 2.79
CA ALA A 115 2.83 24.55 2.95
C ALA A 115 3.96 23.52 3.18
N LEU A 116 4.37 22.82 2.12
CA LEU A 116 5.47 21.86 2.19
C LEU A 116 6.78 22.56 2.54
N ARG A 117 7.60 21.92 3.38
CA ARG A 117 8.85 22.48 3.89
C ARG A 117 9.98 21.45 3.77
N PRO A 118 11.23 21.93 3.60
CA PRO A 118 12.40 21.05 3.67
C PRO A 118 12.43 20.28 4.99
N GLY A 119 12.86 19.02 4.91
CA GLY A 119 12.97 18.13 6.08
C GLY A 119 11.70 17.35 6.45
N LEU A 120 10.57 17.58 5.77
CA LEU A 120 9.41 16.70 5.90
C LEU A 120 9.72 15.34 5.28
N PRO A 121 9.27 14.23 5.93
CA PRO A 121 9.38 12.91 5.34
C PRO A 121 8.50 12.78 4.08
N ARG A 122 8.82 11.84 3.19
CA ARG A 122 8.11 11.57 1.94
C ARG A 122 6.58 11.48 2.12
N PHE A 123 6.13 10.74 3.11
CA PHE A 123 4.75 10.79 3.56
C PHE A 123 4.67 11.65 4.82
N CYS A 124 4.21 12.86 4.67
CA CYS A 124 4.06 13.82 5.76
C CYS A 124 2.60 14.14 6.11
N GLY A 125 1.66 13.50 5.44
CA GLY A 125 0.21 13.68 5.51
C GLY A 125 -0.41 13.51 4.13
N GLY A 126 -1.72 13.40 4.05
CA GLY A 126 -2.44 13.12 2.80
C GLY A 126 -3.57 12.14 3.00
N LEU A 127 -3.72 11.19 2.08
CA LEU A 127 -4.71 10.12 2.15
C LEU A 127 -3.99 8.77 2.32
N ALA A 128 -4.45 7.93 3.24
CA ALA A 128 -3.93 6.58 3.41
C ALA A 128 -5.06 5.57 3.57
N GLY A 129 -4.93 4.41 2.93
CA GLY A 129 -5.95 3.37 2.96
C GLY A 129 -5.80 2.40 1.80
N TYR A 130 -6.92 2.07 1.16
CA TYR A 130 -6.89 1.13 0.06
C TYR A 130 -7.83 1.52 -1.10
N PHE A 131 -7.43 1.06 -2.27
CA PHE A 131 -8.27 0.88 -3.46
C PHE A 131 -8.46 -0.62 -3.64
N GLY A 132 -9.68 -1.12 -3.45
CA GLY A 132 -9.99 -2.53 -3.67
C GLY A 132 -9.81 -2.93 -5.12
N TYR A 133 -9.58 -4.22 -5.40
CA TYR A 133 -9.44 -4.74 -6.78
C TYR A 133 -10.59 -4.26 -7.68
N ASP A 134 -11.79 -4.27 -7.15
CA ASP A 134 -12.99 -3.89 -7.90
C ASP A 134 -13.07 -2.39 -8.24
N ALA A 135 -12.15 -1.56 -7.72
CA ALA A 135 -12.00 -0.17 -8.19
C ALA A 135 -11.57 -0.10 -9.67
N VAL A 136 -11.08 -1.20 -10.27
CA VAL A 136 -10.85 -1.30 -11.71
C VAL A 136 -12.12 -1.02 -12.53
N ARG A 137 -13.29 -1.29 -12.00
CA ARG A 137 -14.59 -1.05 -12.65
C ARG A 137 -14.88 0.44 -12.83
N TYR A 138 -14.20 1.33 -12.09
CA TYR A 138 -14.20 2.78 -12.34
C TYR A 138 -13.28 3.19 -13.50
N ILE A 139 -12.40 2.28 -13.94
CA ILE A 139 -11.47 2.47 -15.07
C ILE A 139 -12.00 1.77 -16.33
N GLU A 140 -12.31 0.46 -16.19
CA GLU A 140 -12.72 -0.43 -17.28
C GLU A 140 -14.23 -0.69 -17.22
N LYS A 141 -15.00 0.11 -17.94
CA LYS A 141 -16.48 0.06 -17.94
C LYS A 141 -17.07 -1.31 -18.32
N LYS A 142 -16.36 -2.10 -19.11
CA LYS A 142 -16.79 -3.45 -19.50
C LYS A 142 -17.01 -4.37 -18.28
N LEU A 143 -16.28 -4.13 -17.18
CA LEU A 143 -16.35 -4.94 -15.98
C LEU A 143 -17.45 -4.50 -14.99
N GLU A 144 -18.17 -3.41 -15.27
CA GLU A 144 -19.21 -2.91 -14.36
C GLU A 144 -20.35 -3.93 -14.14
N ALA A 145 -20.76 -4.63 -15.19
CA ALA A 145 -21.91 -5.53 -15.17
C ALA A 145 -21.54 -6.98 -14.78
N THR A 146 -20.26 -7.32 -14.74
CA THR A 146 -19.80 -8.73 -14.54
C THR A 146 -19.32 -9.02 -13.11
N CYS A 147 -19.42 -8.04 -12.20
CA CYS A 147 -18.93 -8.15 -10.84
C CYS A 147 -19.57 -9.33 -10.09
N PRO A 148 -18.77 -10.27 -9.55
CA PRO A 148 -19.29 -11.33 -8.69
C PRO A 148 -19.95 -10.79 -7.42
N PRO A 149 -20.77 -11.61 -6.71
CA PRO A 149 -21.46 -11.20 -5.49
C PRO A 149 -20.51 -10.71 -4.39
N ASP A 150 -20.83 -9.58 -3.77
CA ASP A 150 -20.10 -9.06 -2.61
C ASP A 150 -20.57 -9.77 -1.33
N THR A 151 -19.68 -10.52 -0.70
CA THR A 151 -19.95 -11.24 0.54
C THR A 151 -19.28 -10.59 1.76
N LEU A 152 -18.47 -9.53 1.57
CA LEU A 152 -17.79 -8.81 2.65
C LEU A 152 -18.45 -7.50 3.01
N GLY A 153 -19.05 -6.81 2.03
CA GLY A 153 -19.68 -5.51 2.22
C GLY A 153 -18.70 -4.41 2.67
N CYS A 154 -17.42 -4.52 2.29
CA CYS A 154 -16.44 -3.45 2.49
C CYS A 154 -16.57 -2.39 1.38
N PRO A 155 -16.25 -1.11 1.63
CA PRO A 155 -16.13 -0.13 0.56
C PRO A 155 -15.17 -0.57 -0.54
N ASP A 156 -15.42 -0.16 -1.79
CA ASP A 156 -14.48 -0.40 -2.90
C ASP A 156 -13.22 0.44 -2.77
N ILE A 157 -13.36 1.63 -2.21
CA ILE A 157 -12.24 2.52 -1.83
C ILE A 157 -12.52 3.04 -0.43
N LEU A 158 -11.50 3.07 0.43
CA LEU A 158 -11.55 3.75 1.72
C LEU A 158 -10.20 4.37 2.04
N LEU A 159 -10.20 5.69 2.20
CA LEU A 159 -9.01 6.50 2.43
C LEU A 159 -9.23 7.39 3.67
N LEU A 160 -8.31 7.33 4.61
CA LEU A 160 -8.26 8.19 5.80
C LEU A 160 -7.52 9.48 5.45
N GLN A 161 -8.07 10.64 5.80
CA GLN A 161 -7.39 11.93 5.67
C GLN A 161 -6.44 12.11 6.85
N CYS A 162 -5.14 12.02 6.58
CA CYS A 162 -4.08 12.04 7.57
C CYS A 162 -3.59 13.46 7.80
N GLU A 163 -4.03 14.09 8.87
CA GLU A 163 -3.61 15.42 9.29
C GLU A 163 -2.78 15.39 10.60
N GLU A 164 -2.76 14.23 11.27
CA GLU A 164 -1.88 13.95 12.41
C GLU A 164 -1.11 12.65 12.12
N LEU A 165 0.22 12.72 12.21
CA LEU A 165 1.10 11.62 11.79
C LEU A 165 2.32 11.56 12.70
N ALA A 166 2.76 10.34 13.03
CA ALA A 166 4.07 10.09 13.59
C ALA A 166 4.90 9.28 12.58
N VAL A 167 6.11 9.75 12.28
CA VAL A 167 7.02 9.12 11.32
C VAL A 167 8.32 8.78 12.01
N ILE A 168 8.73 7.51 11.92
CA ILE A 168 10.02 7.05 12.39
C ILE A 168 10.97 6.97 11.20
N ASP A 169 12.10 7.65 11.28
CA ASP A 169 13.25 7.37 10.43
C ASP A 169 14.09 6.29 11.12
N ASN A 170 13.90 5.05 10.70
CA ASN A 170 14.57 3.88 11.26
C ASN A 170 16.10 3.95 11.09
N LEU A 171 16.59 4.69 10.10
CA LEU A 171 18.03 4.84 9.85
C LEU A 171 18.68 5.82 10.82
N SER A 172 18.01 6.95 11.11
CA SER A 172 18.54 8.00 11.99
C SER A 172 18.06 7.88 13.45
N GLY A 173 17.13 6.98 13.76
CA GLY A 173 16.52 6.86 15.09
C GLY A 173 15.70 8.08 15.50
N LYS A 174 15.18 8.84 14.54
CA LYS A 174 14.40 10.05 14.77
C LYS A 174 12.90 9.78 14.62
N LEU A 175 12.14 10.48 15.45
CA LEU A 175 10.68 10.53 15.39
C LEU A 175 10.25 11.95 14.99
N TYR A 176 9.40 12.03 13.97
CA TYR A 176 8.73 13.25 13.54
C TYR A 176 7.25 13.16 13.92
N LEU A 177 6.81 14.08 14.79
CA LEU A 177 5.38 14.29 15.08
C LEU A 177 4.91 15.45 14.22
N ILE A 178 3.89 15.23 13.39
CA ILE A 178 3.38 16.20 12.42
C ILE A 178 1.89 16.42 12.70
N VAL A 179 1.50 17.68 12.83
CA VAL A 179 0.10 18.11 12.99
C VAL A 179 -0.16 19.24 12.00
N TYR A 180 -1.18 19.07 11.17
CA TYR A 180 -1.61 20.10 10.24
C TYR A 180 -2.58 21.06 10.91
N ALA A 181 -2.36 22.36 10.70
CA ALA A 181 -3.27 23.41 11.12
C ALA A 181 -4.00 23.98 9.90
N ASP A 182 -5.32 24.12 10.01
CA ASP A 182 -6.13 24.86 9.06
C ASP A 182 -6.22 26.33 9.52
N PRO A 183 -5.65 27.29 8.78
CA PRO A 183 -5.65 28.71 9.18
C PRO A 183 -7.04 29.34 9.33
N LYS A 184 -8.09 28.70 8.79
CA LYS A 184 -9.48 29.15 8.94
C LYS A 184 -10.05 28.89 10.33
N GLN A 185 -9.42 27.98 11.10
CA GLN A 185 -9.84 27.67 12.46
C GLN A 185 -9.27 28.70 13.45
N ASN A 186 -10.08 29.02 14.46
CA ASN A 186 -9.62 29.89 15.52
C ASN A 186 -8.42 29.28 16.27
N GLU A 187 -7.40 30.10 16.56
CA GLU A 187 -6.18 29.68 17.27
C GLU A 187 -5.48 28.45 16.66
N ALA A 188 -5.59 28.25 15.33
CA ALA A 188 -5.10 27.06 14.65
C ALA A 188 -3.64 26.73 14.98
N TRP A 189 -2.74 27.71 14.98
CA TRP A 189 -1.34 27.54 15.35
C TRP A 189 -1.16 27.10 16.81
N ALA A 190 -1.85 27.79 17.75
CA ALA A 190 -1.75 27.49 19.18
C ALA A 190 -2.28 26.10 19.50
N ASN A 191 -3.41 25.71 18.88
CA ASN A 191 -4.03 24.40 19.02
C ASN A 191 -3.12 23.28 18.47
N ALA A 192 -2.55 23.45 17.28
CA ALA A 192 -1.61 22.48 16.70
C ALA A 192 -0.32 22.36 17.56
N LYS A 193 0.20 23.47 18.07
CA LYS A 193 1.34 23.46 18.98
C LYS A 193 1.03 22.75 20.31
N LYS A 194 -0.16 22.98 20.88
CA LYS A 194 -0.64 22.28 22.06
C LYS A 194 -0.75 20.79 21.78
N ARG A 195 -1.34 20.42 20.65
CA ARG A 195 -1.51 19.02 20.24
C ARG A 195 -0.17 18.29 20.11
N LEU A 196 0.86 18.91 19.50
CA LEU A 196 2.20 18.33 19.43
C LEU A 196 2.82 18.09 20.81
N ARG A 197 2.57 18.97 21.78
CA ARG A 197 3.03 18.77 23.16
C ARG A 197 2.31 17.59 23.82
N GLU A 198 1.00 17.47 23.64
CA GLU A 198 0.22 16.33 24.14
C GLU A 198 0.72 15.01 23.56
N LEU A 199 1.01 14.97 22.25
CA LEU A 199 1.58 13.78 21.61
C LEU A 199 2.96 13.44 22.16
N LYS A 200 3.81 14.46 22.38
CA LYS A 200 5.12 14.28 23.01
C LYS A 200 5.01 13.74 24.43
N GLU A 201 4.07 14.21 25.23
CA GLU A 201 3.84 13.70 26.59
C GLU A 201 3.39 12.23 26.59
N LYS A 202 2.57 11.83 25.60
CA LYS A 202 2.16 10.43 25.45
C LYS A 202 3.34 9.46 25.25
N LEU A 203 4.47 9.92 24.71
CA LEU A 203 5.66 9.09 24.53
C LEU A 203 6.22 8.59 25.88
N LYS A 204 5.99 9.32 26.95
CA LYS A 204 6.49 8.98 28.29
C LYS A 204 5.71 7.84 28.98
N TYR A 205 4.50 7.54 28.50
CA TYR A 205 3.68 6.51 29.12
C TYR A 205 4.11 5.11 28.69
N SER A 206 4.05 4.17 29.61
CA SER A 206 4.16 2.75 29.30
C SER A 206 2.88 2.27 28.63
N VAL A 207 3.01 1.35 27.69
CA VAL A 207 1.87 0.70 27.03
C VAL A 207 2.05 -0.81 27.07
N SER A 208 0.95 -1.52 27.11
CA SER A 208 0.91 -2.96 26.92
C SER A 208 0.18 -3.31 25.63
N ALA A 209 0.64 -4.32 24.94
CA ALA A 209 -0.11 -4.92 23.84
C ALA A 209 -1.40 -5.57 24.39
N PRO A 210 -2.43 -5.75 23.53
CA PRO A 210 -3.61 -6.52 23.92
C PRO A 210 -3.21 -7.87 24.51
N VAL A 211 -3.83 -8.21 25.63
CA VAL A 211 -3.60 -9.50 26.28
C VAL A 211 -4.18 -10.59 25.39
N VAL A 212 -3.37 -11.58 25.05
CA VAL A 212 -3.77 -12.76 24.32
C VAL A 212 -3.83 -13.92 25.29
N ARG A 213 -4.93 -14.65 25.28
CA ARG A 213 -5.11 -15.87 26.07
C ARG A 213 -5.32 -17.03 25.13
N PRO A 214 -4.80 -18.21 25.42
CA PRO A 214 -5.10 -19.39 24.62
C PRO A 214 -6.62 -19.59 24.50
N THR A 215 -7.08 -19.79 23.28
CA THR A 215 -8.49 -20.06 22.97
C THR A 215 -8.59 -21.32 22.11
N GLN A 216 -9.80 -21.86 22.02
CA GLN A 216 -10.03 -22.96 21.10
C GLN A 216 -9.95 -22.43 19.66
N GLY A 217 -9.02 -22.97 18.87
CA GLY A 217 -8.90 -22.66 17.45
C GLY A 217 -10.13 -23.16 16.66
N TYR A 218 -10.51 -22.40 15.65
CA TYR A 218 -11.59 -22.77 14.75
C TYR A 218 -11.02 -23.25 13.39
N PRO A 219 -11.65 -24.24 12.74
CA PRO A 219 -11.23 -24.67 11.42
C PRO A 219 -11.42 -23.55 10.38
N ALA A 220 -10.54 -23.55 9.38
CA ALA A 220 -10.68 -22.66 8.23
C ALA A 220 -11.60 -23.30 7.18
N GLU A 221 -12.54 -22.52 6.66
CA GLU A 221 -13.49 -22.92 5.62
C GLU A 221 -13.10 -22.25 4.28
N ARG A 222 -13.42 -22.91 3.17
CA ARG A 222 -13.20 -22.38 1.81
C ARG A 222 -14.54 -22.04 1.21
N ASP A 223 -14.65 -20.82 0.69
CA ASP A 223 -15.87 -20.41 -0.03
C ASP A 223 -15.97 -21.14 -1.37
N PHE A 224 -14.83 -21.43 -2.01
CA PHE A 224 -14.75 -22.17 -3.26
C PHE A 224 -14.43 -23.64 -2.98
N ALA A 225 -15.35 -24.55 -3.34
CA ALA A 225 -15.11 -25.97 -3.18
C ALA A 225 -13.94 -26.41 -4.08
N LYS A 226 -13.05 -27.25 -3.56
CA LYS A 226 -11.85 -27.71 -4.30
C LYS A 226 -12.18 -28.29 -5.69
N ALA A 227 -13.22 -29.10 -5.80
CA ALA A 227 -13.62 -29.71 -7.06
C ALA A 227 -14.05 -28.67 -8.11
N ASP A 228 -14.70 -27.60 -7.68
CA ASP A 228 -15.14 -26.52 -8.57
C ASP A 228 -14.00 -25.58 -8.93
N TYR A 229 -13.06 -25.34 -8.02
CA TYR A 229 -11.82 -24.63 -8.32
C TYR A 229 -11.00 -25.38 -9.40
N ILE A 230 -10.86 -26.69 -9.28
CA ILE A 230 -10.18 -27.53 -10.28
C ILE A 230 -10.84 -27.37 -11.65
N LYS A 231 -12.19 -27.44 -11.73
CA LYS A 231 -12.93 -27.19 -12.98
C LYS A 231 -12.69 -25.79 -13.54
N ALA A 232 -12.61 -24.77 -12.68
CA ALA A 232 -12.30 -23.41 -13.10
C ALA A 232 -10.90 -23.31 -13.73
N VAL A 233 -9.91 -23.98 -13.14
CA VAL A 233 -8.54 -24.06 -13.71
C VAL A 233 -8.55 -24.83 -15.04
N GLU A 234 -9.26 -25.96 -15.15
CA GLU A 234 -9.38 -26.71 -16.41
C GLU A 234 -10.04 -25.87 -17.51
N ARG A 235 -11.10 -25.12 -17.18
CA ARG A 235 -11.73 -24.16 -18.12
C ARG A 235 -10.76 -23.09 -18.56
N ALA A 236 -9.98 -22.49 -17.64
CA ALA A 236 -8.96 -21.50 -17.98
C ALA A 236 -7.92 -22.10 -18.95
N LYS A 237 -7.44 -23.32 -18.70
CA LYS A 237 -6.49 -24.00 -19.58
C LYS A 237 -7.06 -24.26 -20.99
N ALA A 238 -8.32 -24.66 -21.10
CA ALA A 238 -8.97 -24.84 -22.39
C ALA A 238 -8.98 -23.52 -23.19
N LEU A 239 -9.35 -22.41 -22.57
CA LEU A 239 -9.35 -21.10 -23.20
C LEU A 239 -7.93 -20.61 -23.58
N ILE A 240 -6.90 -20.95 -22.79
CA ILE A 240 -5.50 -20.71 -23.15
C ILE A 240 -5.11 -21.51 -24.41
N ALA A 241 -5.51 -22.79 -24.48
CA ALA A 241 -5.24 -23.63 -25.63
C ALA A 241 -5.94 -23.13 -26.91
N ASP A 242 -7.13 -22.53 -26.76
CA ASP A 242 -7.88 -21.90 -27.86
C ASP A 242 -7.28 -20.53 -28.28
N GLY A 243 -6.29 -20.02 -27.54
CA GLY A 243 -5.58 -18.76 -27.86
C GLY A 243 -6.24 -17.50 -27.34
N ASP A 244 -7.20 -17.59 -26.43
CA ASP A 244 -7.91 -16.43 -25.87
C ASP A 244 -7.01 -15.53 -25.01
N PHE A 245 -6.08 -16.13 -24.25
CA PHE A 245 -5.11 -15.41 -23.41
C PHE A 245 -3.90 -16.31 -23.08
N MET A 246 -2.86 -15.73 -22.47
CA MET A 246 -1.63 -16.47 -22.13
C MET A 246 -1.62 -16.94 -20.68
N GLN A 247 -2.16 -16.13 -19.76
CA GLN A 247 -2.16 -16.39 -18.31
C GLN A 247 -3.35 -15.71 -17.65
N VAL A 248 -3.94 -16.38 -16.67
CA VAL A 248 -4.96 -15.79 -15.78
C VAL A 248 -4.75 -16.21 -14.34
N GLN A 249 -5.01 -15.31 -13.40
CA GLN A 249 -4.99 -15.61 -11.97
C GLN A 249 -6.38 -16.09 -11.52
N VAL A 250 -6.45 -17.27 -10.91
CA VAL A 250 -7.69 -17.81 -10.35
C VAL A 250 -7.55 -17.89 -8.83
N GLY A 251 -8.44 -17.20 -8.13
CA GLY A 251 -8.39 -17.06 -6.67
C GLY A 251 -9.46 -17.84 -5.94
N GLN A 252 -9.18 -18.11 -4.67
CA GLN A 252 -10.16 -18.59 -3.69
C GLN A 252 -10.10 -17.78 -2.42
N ARG A 253 -11.22 -17.69 -1.70
CA ARG A 253 -11.29 -17.08 -0.37
C ARG A 253 -11.42 -18.17 0.68
N ILE A 254 -10.63 -18.00 1.74
CA ILE A 254 -10.64 -18.82 2.94
C ILE A 254 -11.15 -17.92 4.06
N LYS A 255 -12.07 -18.42 4.89
CA LYS A 255 -12.59 -17.73 6.05
C LYS A 255 -12.38 -18.57 7.30
N LYS A 256 -12.14 -17.89 8.42
CA LYS A 256 -11.94 -18.52 9.72
C LYS A 256 -12.58 -17.64 10.78
N ARG A 257 -13.29 -18.23 11.73
CA ARG A 257 -13.74 -17.47 12.90
C ARG A 257 -12.51 -16.99 13.67
N PHE A 258 -12.47 -15.70 13.98
CA PHE A 258 -11.35 -15.06 14.66
C PHE A 258 -11.89 -13.91 15.51
N THR A 259 -11.91 -14.12 16.82
CA THR A 259 -12.47 -13.18 17.80
C THR A 259 -11.39 -12.44 18.59
N GLU A 260 -10.14 -12.79 18.33
CA GLU A 260 -8.99 -12.20 19.00
C GLU A 260 -8.68 -10.79 18.44
N SER A 261 -7.77 -10.08 19.12
CA SER A 261 -7.37 -8.73 18.70
C SER A 261 -6.74 -8.74 17.29
N PRO A 262 -7.27 -7.94 16.34
CA PRO A 262 -6.65 -7.78 15.02
C PRO A 262 -5.19 -7.27 15.09
N LEU A 263 -4.85 -6.50 16.12
CA LEU A 263 -3.48 -6.05 16.35
C LEU A 263 -2.57 -7.21 16.78
N SER A 264 -3.10 -8.21 17.48
CA SER A 264 -2.35 -9.43 17.81
C SER A 264 -2.09 -10.26 16.56
N LEU A 265 -3.05 -10.33 15.62
CA LEU A 265 -2.82 -10.95 14.31
C LEU A 265 -1.69 -10.23 13.54
N TYR A 266 -1.67 -8.91 13.56
CA TYR A 266 -0.59 -8.13 12.95
C TYR A 266 0.77 -8.47 13.55
N ARG A 267 0.86 -8.56 14.89
CA ARG A 267 2.09 -8.93 15.62
C ARG A 267 2.59 -10.32 15.23
N ALA A 268 1.71 -11.31 15.19
CA ALA A 268 2.04 -12.67 14.77
C ALA A 268 2.51 -12.69 13.31
N LEU A 269 1.77 -12.04 12.40
CA LEU A 269 2.12 -11.98 10.98
C LEU A 269 3.47 -11.30 10.75
N ARG A 270 3.74 -10.20 11.46
CA ARG A 270 5.01 -9.47 11.40
C ARG A 270 6.21 -10.35 11.82
N SER A 271 6.02 -11.21 12.78
CA SER A 271 7.05 -12.15 13.24
C SER A 271 7.25 -13.30 12.26
N LEU A 272 6.17 -13.88 11.74
CA LEU A 272 6.21 -15.03 10.85
C LEU A 272 6.67 -14.68 9.43
N ASN A 273 6.21 -13.55 8.90
CA ASN A 273 6.39 -13.18 7.50
C ASN A 273 6.74 -11.70 7.36
N PRO A 274 7.90 -11.25 7.86
CA PRO A 274 8.34 -9.87 7.67
C PRO A 274 8.44 -9.56 6.18
N SER A 275 7.89 -8.40 5.77
CA SER A 275 7.74 -8.00 4.37
C SER A 275 8.08 -6.53 4.18
N PRO A 276 8.42 -6.09 2.94
CA PRO A 276 8.68 -4.69 2.64
C PRO A 276 7.49 -3.77 2.90
N TYR A 277 6.27 -4.30 2.79
CA TYR A 277 5.04 -3.56 3.04
C TYR A 277 4.19 -4.29 4.09
N MET A 278 4.46 -3.98 5.35
CA MET A 278 3.62 -4.38 6.47
C MET A 278 2.60 -3.30 6.73
N TYR A 279 1.34 -3.65 6.86
CA TYR A 279 0.28 -2.70 7.19
C TYR A 279 -0.77 -3.26 8.12
N TYR A 280 -1.24 -2.38 8.98
CA TYR A 280 -2.40 -2.55 9.84
C TYR A 280 -3.29 -1.33 9.69
N TYR A 281 -4.53 -1.52 9.31
CA TYR A 281 -5.55 -0.47 9.26
C TYR A 281 -6.72 -0.82 10.15
N HIS A 282 -7.19 0.14 10.92
CA HIS A 282 -8.43 0.06 11.69
C HIS A 282 -9.47 1.01 11.07
N PHE A 283 -10.39 0.46 10.29
CA PHE A 283 -11.40 1.23 9.56
C PHE A 283 -12.74 1.33 10.29
N GLY A 284 -12.76 1.08 11.59
CA GLY A 284 -13.95 1.18 12.41
C GLY A 284 -14.62 -0.18 12.62
N ASP A 285 -15.39 -0.65 11.66
CA ASP A 285 -16.12 -1.91 11.70
C ASP A 285 -15.33 -3.11 11.16
N PHE A 286 -14.20 -2.85 10.51
CA PHE A 286 -13.28 -3.89 10.03
C PHE A 286 -11.82 -3.46 10.12
N HIS A 287 -10.95 -4.45 10.03
CA HIS A 287 -9.49 -4.24 10.02
C HIS A 287 -8.88 -4.89 8.80
N VAL A 288 -7.77 -4.32 8.34
CA VAL A 288 -6.95 -4.89 7.26
C VAL A 288 -5.55 -5.09 7.79
N VAL A 289 -5.06 -6.32 7.71
CA VAL A 289 -3.75 -6.74 8.18
C VAL A 289 -3.00 -7.39 7.03
N GLY A 290 -1.85 -6.87 6.65
CA GLY A 290 -1.14 -7.39 5.49
C GLY A 290 0.38 -7.37 5.63
N ALA A 291 1.01 -8.29 4.89
CA ALA A 291 2.44 -8.45 4.72
C ALA A 291 2.77 -8.63 3.24
N SER A 292 2.60 -7.55 2.46
CA SER A 292 2.79 -7.61 1.02
C SER A 292 4.27 -7.55 0.64
N PRO A 293 4.75 -8.46 -0.22
CA PRO A 293 6.11 -8.41 -0.74
C PRO A 293 6.25 -7.46 -1.94
N GLU A 294 5.15 -7.05 -2.58
CA GLU A 294 5.16 -6.48 -3.91
C GLU A 294 4.51 -5.09 -3.95
N ILE A 295 5.24 -4.16 -4.55
CA ILE A 295 4.75 -2.81 -4.86
C ILE A 295 3.82 -2.88 -6.08
N LEU A 296 2.68 -2.19 -6.03
CA LEU A 296 1.91 -1.91 -7.23
C LEU A 296 2.60 -0.82 -8.04
N VAL A 297 2.77 0.36 -7.43
CA VAL A 297 3.46 1.49 -8.04
C VAL A 297 3.95 2.46 -6.97
N ARG A 298 5.11 3.07 -7.23
CA ARG A 298 5.64 4.19 -6.47
C ARG A 298 5.80 5.39 -7.39
N GLN A 299 5.42 6.56 -6.90
CA GLN A 299 5.66 7.86 -7.50
C GLN A 299 6.45 8.69 -6.52
N GLU A 300 7.58 9.22 -6.96
CA GLU A 300 8.52 9.99 -6.12
C GLU A 300 8.93 11.27 -6.80
N GLN A 301 8.97 12.36 -6.05
CA GLN A 301 9.56 13.60 -6.51
C GLN A 301 11.09 13.47 -6.53
N ILE A 302 11.71 13.73 -7.68
CA ILE A 302 13.15 13.73 -7.86
C ILE A 302 13.63 15.08 -8.39
N ALA A 303 14.87 15.46 -8.09
CA ALA A 303 15.48 16.62 -8.76
C ALA A 303 15.62 16.33 -10.26
N ALA A 304 15.14 17.25 -11.10
CA ALA A 304 15.31 17.08 -12.54
C ALA A 304 16.81 17.07 -12.88
N ALA A 305 17.21 16.20 -13.81
CA ALA A 305 18.56 16.15 -14.32
C ALA A 305 18.86 17.46 -15.09
N THR A 306 19.23 18.52 -14.39
CA THR A 306 19.68 19.76 -15.00
C THR A 306 21.01 19.49 -15.68
N GLY A 307 21.07 19.72 -17.01
CA GLY A 307 22.32 19.72 -17.75
C GLY A 307 23.36 20.61 -17.03
N ARG A 308 24.61 20.14 -17.01
CA ARG A 308 25.82 20.67 -16.38
C ARG A 308 25.72 22.09 -15.81
N PRO A 309 26.05 22.31 -14.54
CA PRO A 309 26.22 23.66 -14.03
C PRO A 309 27.33 24.37 -14.81
N LYS A 310 27.03 25.52 -15.41
CA LYS A 310 28.06 26.43 -15.90
C LYS A 310 28.90 26.83 -14.69
N GLN A 311 30.21 26.53 -14.76
CA GLN A 311 31.18 27.03 -13.79
C GLN A 311 31.09 28.57 -13.74
N GLY A 312 30.54 29.08 -12.67
CA GLY A 312 30.54 30.50 -12.32
C GLY A 312 31.14 30.64 -10.92
N THR A 313 32.26 31.34 -10.84
CA THR A 313 33.06 31.65 -9.65
C THR A 313 32.21 32.20 -8.49
N ALA A 314 32.34 31.60 -7.31
CA ALA A 314 31.75 32.05 -6.07
C ALA A 314 32.53 33.28 -5.52
N PRO A 315 31.85 34.32 -4.98
CA PRO A 315 32.49 35.33 -4.12
C PRO A 315 32.50 34.86 -2.65
N PRO A 316 33.48 35.27 -1.86
CA PRO A 316 33.63 34.86 -0.47
C PRO A 316 32.84 35.73 0.50
N GLY A 317 32.23 35.13 1.50
CA GLY A 317 31.91 35.68 2.80
C GLY A 317 30.54 36.35 2.94
N GLY A 318 29.69 35.75 3.78
CA GLY A 318 28.47 36.38 4.27
C GLY A 318 27.51 35.38 4.90
N SER A 319 27.45 35.38 6.24
CA SER A 319 26.45 34.67 7.03
C SER A 319 25.09 35.31 6.85
N GLU A 320 24.19 34.69 6.11
CA GLU A 320 22.77 35.05 6.07
C GLU A 320 21.89 33.82 6.08
N VAL A 321 20.95 33.82 7.02
CA VAL A 321 19.87 32.86 7.15
C VAL A 321 18.95 33.03 5.94
N HIS A 322 19.15 32.24 4.89
CA HIS A 322 18.28 32.28 3.73
C HIS A 322 17.10 31.33 3.90
N ALA A 323 15.92 31.93 3.90
CA ALA A 323 14.70 31.30 3.49
C ALA A 323 14.89 30.85 2.02
N VAL A 324 15.25 29.59 1.80
CA VAL A 324 15.44 29.04 0.45
C VAL A 324 14.06 28.75 -0.16
N THR A 325 13.46 29.76 -0.76
CA THR A 325 12.70 29.56 -1.98
C THR A 325 13.74 29.21 -3.04
N SER A 326 13.91 27.93 -3.35
CA SER A 326 14.78 27.48 -4.43
C SER A 326 14.17 27.90 -5.78
N VAL A 327 14.41 29.14 -6.16
CA VAL A 327 14.21 29.60 -7.54
C VAL A 327 15.25 28.88 -8.37
N GLY A 328 14.83 27.81 -9.10
CA GLY A 328 15.67 27.19 -10.12
C GLY A 328 15.81 25.65 -10.10
N ALA A 329 15.39 24.94 -9.06
CA ALA A 329 15.36 23.49 -9.12
C ALA A 329 14.02 23.02 -9.75
N SER A 330 14.06 22.53 -10.97
CA SER A 330 12.92 21.82 -11.54
C SER A 330 12.87 20.43 -10.91
N PHE A 331 11.67 20.01 -10.52
CA PHE A 331 11.43 18.65 -10.02
C PHE A 331 10.68 17.87 -11.07
N GLU A 332 10.98 16.60 -11.16
CA GLU A 332 10.26 15.62 -11.97
C GLU A 332 9.66 14.55 -11.08
N GLN A 333 8.61 13.93 -11.56
CA GLN A 333 7.98 12.80 -10.87
C GLN A 333 8.47 11.50 -11.50
N LYS A 334 9.17 10.69 -10.74
CA LYS A 334 9.60 9.35 -11.15
C LYS A 334 8.55 8.32 -10.75
N ILE A 335 8.23 7.42 -11.67
CA ILE A 335 7.34 6.28 -11.45
C ILE A 335 8.18 5.02 -11.45
N THR A 336 7.92 4.11 -10.52
CA THR A 336 8.58 2.81 -10.41
C THR A 336 7.54 1.71 -10.22
N ILE A 337 7.61 0.68 -11.06
CA ILE A 337 6.94 -0.62 -10.86
C ILE A 337 8.04 -1.66 -10.68
N ARG A 338 7.79 -2.63 -9.81
CA ARG A 338 8.80 -3.61 -9.46
C ARG A 338 8.23 -5.01 -9.53
N PRO A 339 8.13 -5.60 -10.75
CA PRO A 339 7.62 -6.95 -10.92
C PRO A 339 8.49 -7.96 -10.16
N LEU A 340 7.82 -8.88 -9.50
CA LEU A 340 8.40 -9.96 -8.72
C LEU A 340 7.81 -11.26 -9.22
N ALA A 341 8.66 -12.22 -9.63
CA ALA A 341 8.27 -13.53 -10.10
C ALA A 341 9.29 -14.59 -9.71
N GLY A 342 8.91 -15.83 -9.89
CA GLY A 342 9.73 -16.97 -9.53
C GLY A 342 9.93 -17.10 -8.02
N THR A 343 9.94 -18.32 -7.52
CA THR A 343 10.12 -18.54 -6.08
C THR A 343 10.96 -19.79 -5.86
N ARG A 344 11.97 -19.68 -4.99
CA ARG A 344 12.67 -20.83 -4.41
C ARG A 344 12.76 -20.67 -2.91
N PRO A 345 12.66 -21.76 -2.14
CA PRO A 345 12.93 -21.74 -0.70
C PRO A 345 14.38 -21.32 -0.42
N ARG A 346 14.61 -20.74 0.75
CA ARG A 346 15.97 -20.49 1.23
C ARG A 346 16.70 -21.81 1.50
N GLY A 347 17.97 -21.87 1.13
CA GLY A 347 18.83 -23.01 1.45
C GLY A 347 19.19 -23.07 2.94
N ALA A 348 19.34 -24.27 3.48
CA ALA A 348 19.75 -24.49 4.86
C ALA A 348 21.23 -24.10 5.12
N SER A 349 22.04 -23.95 4.06
CA SER A 349 23.41 -23.44 4.11
C SER A 349 23.63 -22.40 3.02
N ALA A 350 24.73 -21.64 3.10
CA ALA A 350 25.09 -20.64 2.09
C ALA A 350 25.31 -21.25 0.71
N GLU A 351 25.81 -22.48 0.64
CA GLU A 351 26.02 -23.21 -0.62
C GLU A 351 24.69 -23.62 -1.24
N LEU A 352 23.76 -24.15 -0.44
CA LEU A 352 22.42 -24.52 -0.89
C LEU A 352 21.61 -23.27 -1.31
N ASP A 353 21.80 -22.16 -0.61
CA ASP A 353 21.16 -20.88 -0.95
C ASP A 353 21.63 -20.37 -2.32
N LYS A 354 22.95 -20.45 -2.60
CA LYS A 354 23.51 -20.13 -3.91
C LYS A 354 23.06 -21.09 -5.01
N ALA A 355 22.94 -22.39 -4.70
CA ALA A 355 22.45 -23.36 -5.66
C ALA A 355 20.98 -23.08 -6.04
N ALA A 356 20.12 -22.77 -5.07
CA ALA A 356 18.72 -22.38 -5.28
C ALA A 356 18.61 -21.07 -6.11
N GLU A 357 19.47 -20.09 -5.85
CA GLU A 357 19.58 -18.87 -6.66
C GLU A 357 19.95 -19.17 -8.11
N HIS A 358 20.98 -19.98 -8.31
CA HIS A 358 21.45 -20.37 -9.65
C HIS A 358 20.37 -21.13 -10.41
N GLU A 359 19.66 -22.04 -9.75
CA GLU A 359 18.51 -22.75 -10.33
C GLU A 359 17.41 -21.76 -10.74
N LEU A 360 17.03 -20.84 -9.84
CA LEU A 360 15.97 -19.87 -10.07
C LEU A 360 16.27 -18.96 -11.28
N ILE A 361 17.47 -18.41 -11.34
CA ILE A 361 17.87 -17.49 -12.44
C ILE A 361 17.92 -18.20 -13.79
N ASN A 362 18.27 -19.49 -13.82
CA ASN A 362 18.43 -20.25 -15.04
C ASN A 362 17.18 -21.07 -15.43
N ASP A 363 16.13 -21.04 -14.63
CA ASP A 363 14.87 -21.72 -14.95
C ASP A 363 14.19 -21.02 -16.15
N PRO A 364 14.01 -21.70 -17.32
CA PRO A 364 13.46 -21.07 -18.52
C PRO A 364 12.00 -20.60 -18.31
N LYS A 365 11.21 -21.32 -17.53
CA LYS A 365 9.80 -20.99 -17.26
C LYS A 365 9.70 -19.72 -16.41
N GLU A 366 10.44 -19.68 -15.29
CA GLU A 366 10.45 -18.51 -14.39
C GLU A 366 10.97 -17.25 -15.12
N ARG A 367 11.96 -17.42 -15.98
CA ARG A 367 12.47 -16.31 -16.81
C ARG A 367 11.45 -15.81 -17.82
N ALA A 368 10.75 -16.71 -18.51
CA ALA A 368 9.72 -16.36 -19.49
C ALA A 368 8.56 -15.59 -18.82
N GLU A 369 8.10 -16.06 -17.67
CA GLU A 369 7.10 -15.37 -16.86
C GLU A 369 7.58 -14.00 -16.43
N HIS A 370 8.83 -13.90 -15.94
CA HIS A 370 9.39 -12.62 -15.49
C HIS A 370 9.54 -11.60 -16.62
N VAL A 371 9.94 -12.02 -17.83
CA VAL A 371 9.97 -11.15 -19.03
C VAL A 371 8.57 -10.61 -19.34
N MET A 372 7.54 -11.46 -19.29
CA MET A 372 6.16 -11.04 -19.52
C MET A 372 5.72 -9.97 -18.49
N LEU A 373 6.09 -10.12 -17.23
CA LEU A 373 5.77 -9.14 -16.18
C LEU A 373 6.54 -7.82 -16.36
N ILE A 374 7.80 -7.87 -16.80
CA ILE A 374 8.57 -6.67 -17.17
C ILE A 374 7.88 -5.93 -18.31
N ASP A 375 7.46 -6.63 -19.38
CA ASP A 375 6.79 -6.01 -20.51
C ASP A 375 5.45 -5.40 -20.13
N LEU A 376 4.70 -6.04 -19.25
CA LEU A 376 3.45 -5.50 -18.71
C LEU A 376 3.71 -4.22 -17.91
N ALA A 377 4.73 -4.20 -17.04
CA ALA A 377 5.12 -3.00 -16.31
C ALA A 377 5.60 -1.87 -17.23
N ARG A 378 6.36 -2.19 -18.29
CA ARG A 378 6.79 -1.22 -19.31
C ARG A 378 5.59 -0.63 -20.05
N ASN A 379 4.59 -1.44 -20.38
CA ASN A 379 3.38 -0.98 -21.03
C ASN A 379 2.56 -0.07 -20.11
N ASP A 380 2.39 -0.44 -18.84
CA ASP A 380 1.65 0.35 -17.86
C ASP A 380 2.30 1.73 -17.64
N ILE A 381 3.61 1.79 -17.43
CA ILE A 381 4.37 3.05 -17.29
C ILE A 381 4.38 3.83 -18.61
N GLY A 382 4.50 3.15 -19.75
CA GLY A 382 4.59 3.77 -21.06
C GLY A 382 3.38 4.63 -21.44
N ARG A 383 2.21 4.35 -20.85
CA ARG A 383 0.98 5.13 -21.06
C ARG A 383 1.05 6.54 -20.49
N ILE A 384 1.87 6.77 -19.47
CA ILE A 384 1.88 8.00 -18.67
C ILE A 384 3.27 8.63 -18.54
N ALA A 385 4.33 7.95 -18.98
CA ALA A 385 5.69 8.45 -18.91
C ALA A 385 6.08 9.28 -20.14
N LYS A 386 7.02 10.21 -19.95
CA LYS A 386 7.66 10.95 -21.04
C LYS A 386 8.33 9.97 -22.00
N ILE A 387 8.16 10.21 -23.30
CA ILE A 387 8.74 9.36 -24.36
C ILE A 387 10.26 9.20 -24.17
N GLY A 388 10.75 7.97 -24.27
CA GLY A 388 12.16 7.63 -24.14
C GLY A 388 12.68 7.56 -22.70
N THR A 389 11.83 7.76 -21.67
CA THR A 389 12.25 7.70 -20.27
C THR A 389 11.99 6.34 -19.61
N VAL A 390 11.17 5.47 -20.22
CA VAL A 390 10.91 4.13 -19.68
C VAL A 390 12.14 3.26 -19.78
N LYS A 391 12.62 2.76 -18.65
CA LYS A 391 13.84 1.96 -18.54
C LYS A 391 13.65 0.79 -17.58
N VAL A 392 14.29 -0.33 -17.87
CA VAL A 392 14.52 -1.42 -16.93
C VAL A 392 15.88 -1.16 -16.28
N THR A 393 15.87 -0.79 -14.99
CA THR A 393 17.10 -0.33 -14.30
C THR A 393 17.82 -1.47 -13.58
N ASP A 394 17.08 -2.34 -12.90
CA ASP A 394 17.62 -3.55 -12.27
C ASP A 394 16.90 -4.76 -12.91
N ALA A 395 17.60 -5.55 -13.72
CA ALA A 395 17.02 -6.68 -14.41
C ALA A 395 17.45 -8.00 -13.76
N PHE A 396 16.50 -8.91 -13.51
CA PHE A 396 16.73 -10.27 -13.04
C PHE A 396 17.61 -10.36 -11.78
N GLN A 397 17.45 -9.45 -10.83
CA GLN A 397 18.11 -9.52 -9.53
C GLN A 397 17.41 -10.54 -8.64
N VAL A 398 18.18 -11.32 -7.87
CA VAL A 398 17.58 -12.19 -6.86
C VAL A 398 17.55 -11.48 -5.52
N GLU A 399 16.35 -11.31 -4.99
CA GLU A 399 16.13 -10.83 -3.63
C GLU A 399 15.82 -11.98 -2.69
N ARG A 400 16.52 -11.97 -1.56
CA ARG A 400 16.39 -12.98 -0.51
C ARG A 400 15.54 -12.43 0.62
N TYR A 401 14.46 -13.13 0.90
CA TYR A 401 13.59 -12.89 2.05
C TYR A 401 13.84 -13.94 3.14
N SER A 402 13.10 -13.90 4.22
CA SER A 402 13.32 -14.81 5.37
C SER A 402 13.24 -16.29 5.00
N HIS A 403 12.28 -16.67 4.15
CA HIS A 403 11.98 -18.07 3.82
C HIS A 403 12.07 -18.40 2.33
N VAL A 404 12.08 -17.40 1.47
CA VAL A 404 12.08 -17.55 0.01
C VAL A 404 13.01 -16.55 -0.64
N MET A 405 13.35 -16.78 -1.91
CA MET A 405 13.98 -15.83 -2.81
C MET A 405 13.14 -15.67 -4.08
N HIS A 406 13.20 -14.49 -4.68
CA HIS A 406 12.46 -14.15 -5.90
C HIS A 406 13.35 -13.46 -6.92
N ILE A 407 12.99 -13.59 -8.20
CA ILE A 407 13.55 -12.74 -9.27
C ILE A 407 12.79 -11.41 -9.25
N VAL A 408 13.52 -10.32 -9.27
CA VAL A 408 12.98 -8.96 -9.23
C VAL A 408 13.61 -8.11 -10.32
N SER A 409 12.83 -7.23 -10.93
CA SER A 409 13.33 -6.20 -11.85
C SER A 409 12.68 -4.87 -11.53
N ASN A 410 13.36 -3.76 -11.83
CA ASN A 410 12.79 -2.42 -11.74
C ASN A 410 12.44 -1.89 -13.12
N VAL A 411 11.23 -1.37 -13.29
CA VAL A 411 10.82 -0.59 -14.44
C VAL A 411 10.52 0.83 -13.97
N GLU A 412 11.21 1.81 -14.54
CA GLU A 412 11.09 3.21 -14.14
C GLU A 412 10.75 4.10 -15.35
N GLY A 413 10.11 5.23 -15.08
CA GLY A 413 9.81 6.27 -16.07
C GLY A 413 9.61 7.63 -15.40
N ILE A 414 9.73 8.68 -16.19
CA ILE A 414 9.42 10.06 -15.75
C ILE A 414 8.00 10.40 -16.18
N LEU A 415 7.18 10.80 -15.24
CA LEU A 415 5.77 11.13 -15.47
C LEU A 415 5.64 12.31 -16.45
N ASN A 416 4.67 12.24 -17.37
CA ASN A 416 4.31 13.37 -18.23
C ASN A 416 3.84 14.57 -17.39
N ASP A 417 4.14 15.76 -17.88
CA ASP A 417 3.73 17.00 -17.22
C ASP A 417 2.19 17.10 -17.14
N GLY A 418 1.67 17.54 -16.02
CA GLY A 418 0.23 17.68 -15.77
C GLY A 418 -0.49 16.41 -15.32
N MET A 419 0.15 15.24 -15.35
CA MET A 419 -0.40 14.00 -14.82
C MET A 419 -0.33 13.97 -13.28
N THR A 420 -1.31 13.31 -12.68
CA THR A 420 -1.47 13.18 -11.24
C THR A 420 -1.19 11.75 -10.76
N ASN A 421 -1.10 11.56 -9.44
CA ASN A 421 -1.02 10.22 -8.85
C ASN A 421 -2.25 9.34 -9.16
N MET A 422 -3.43 9.94 -9.39
CA MET A 422 -4.60 9.18 -9.84
C MET A 422 -4.47 8.70 -11.28
N ASP A 423 -3.81 9.45 -12.15
CA ASP A 423 -3.51 8.99 -13.52
C ASP A 423 -2.50 7.84 -13.49
N VAL A 424 -1.50 7.92 -12.61
CA VAL A 424 -0.54 6.83 -12.37
C VAL A 424 -1.28 5.58 -11.88
N LEU A 425 -2.16 5.72 -10.87
CA LEU A 425 -2.95 4.60 -10.38
C LEU A 425 -3.80 3.99 -11.49
N LYS A 426 -4.56 4.78 -12.24
CA LYS A 426 -5.41 4.29 -13.35
C LYS A 426 -4.62 3.51 -14.40
N ALA A 427 -3.40 3.95 -14.72
CA ALA A 427 -2.58 3.30 -15.74
C ALA A 427 -1.99 1.96 -15.28
N THR A 428 -1.71 1.80 -13.98
CA THR A 428 -1.01 0.64 -13.42
C THR A 428 -1.93 -0.37 -12.73
N PHE A 429 -3.18 0.02 -12.45
CA PHE A 429 -4.14 -0.77 -11.67
C PHE A 429 -5.06 -1.63 -12.54
N PRO A 430 -5.39 -2.83 -12.07
CA PRO A 430 -4.71 -3.59 -11.03
C PRO A 430 -3.40 -4.21 -11.53
N ALA A 431 -2.62 -4.78 -10.60
CA ALA A 431 -1.35 -5.41 -10.96
C ALA A 431 -1.54 -6.56 -11.94
N GLY A 432 -0.65 -6.65 -12.94
CA GLY A 432 -0.65 -7.74 -13.90
C GLY A 432 -0.40 -9.11 -13.26
N THR A 433 0.42 -9.15 -12.21
CA THR A 433 0.69 -10.34 -11.40
C THR A 433 -0.55 -10.91 -10.72
N LEU A 434 -1.62 -10.14 -10.59
CA LEU A 434 -2.90 -10.55 -9.98
C LEU A 434 -4.06 -10.69 -10.99
N THR A 435 -3.80 -10.42 -12.26
CA THR A 435 -4.81 -10.49 -13.33
C THR A 435 -4.43 -11.52 -14.39
N GLY A 436 -3.60 -11.16 -15.31
CA GLY A 436 -3.14 -12.00 -16.41
C GLY A 436 -2.81 -11.18 -17.66
N ALA A 437 -2.63 -11.88 -18.76
CA ALA A 437 -2.26 -11.28 -20.05
C ALA A 437 -3.09 -11.88 -21.20
N PRO A 438 -3.81 -11.07 -22.00
CA PRO A 438 -4.00 -9.61 -21.90
C PRO A 438 -4.82 -9.19 -20.68
N LYS A 439 -4.44 -8.07 -20.03
CA LYS A 439 -4.95 -7.68 -18.70
C LYS A 439 -6.47 -7.58 -18.62
N VAL A 440 -7.13 -6.84 -19.52
CA VAL A 440 -8.58 -6.60 -19.46
C VAL A 440 -9.36 -7.90 -19.70
N HIS A 441 -8.95 -8.69 -20.69
CA HIS A 441 -9.61 -9.95 -21.01
C HIS A 441 -9.45 -10.98 -19.88
N ALA A 442 -8.28 -11.04 -19.25
CA ALA A 442 -8.07 -11.88 -18.07
C ALA A 442 -9.01 -11.49 -16.91
N MET A 443 -9.28 -10.19 -16.71
CA MET A 443 -10.23 -9.73 -15.69
C MET A 443 -11.68 -10.11 -16.00
N GLU A 444 -12.11 -10.08 -17.27
CA GLU A 444 -13.42 -10.57 -17.70
C GLU A 444 -13.58 -12.07 -17.36
N LEU A 445 -12.51 -12.84 -17.53
CA LEU A 445 -12.53 -14.27 -17.20
C LEU A 445 -12.49 -14.51 -15.67
N ILE A 446 -11.72 -13.73 -14.91
CA ILE A 446 -11.72 -13.80 -13.45
C ILE A 446 -13.14 -13.63 -12.90
N ASP A 447 -13.89 -12.66 -13.42
CA ASP A 447 -15.29 -12.44 -13.03
C ASP A 447 -16.21 -13.65 -13.32
N GLN A 448 -15.88 -14.46 -14.33
CA GLN A 448 -16.64 -15.68 -14.67
C GLN A 448 -16.21 -16.90 -13.85
N LEU A 449 -14.96 -16.96 -13.43
CA LEU A 449 -14.38 -18.11 -12.76
C LEU A 449 -14.48 -18.03 -11.25
N GLU A 450 -14.31 -16.84 -10.67
CA GLU A 450 -14.36 -16.64 -9.23
C GLU A 450 -15.81 -16.44 -8.74
N ILE A 451 -16.15 -17.09 -7.64
CA ILE A 451 -17.53 -17.12 -7.14
C ILE A 451 -17.89 -15.91 -6.27
N THR A 452 -16.91 -15.13 -5.86
CA THR A 452 -17.09 -13.94 -5.00
C THR A 452 -16.25 -12.78 -5.47
N LYS A 453 -16.74 -11.56 -5.26
CA LYS A 453 -16.01 -10.32 -5.45
C LYS A 453 -14.69 -10.32 -4.67
N ARG A 454 -13.60 -9.91 -5.30
CA ARG A 454 -12.27 -9.86 -4.66
C ARG A 454 -12.20 -8.85 -3.52
N GLY A 455 -12.88 -7.72 -3.67
CA GLY A 455 -12.83 -6.64 -2.69
C GLY A 455 -11.42 -6.07 -2.54
N ILE A 456 -10.87 -6.12 -1.33
CA ILE A 456 -9.54 -5.55 -1.03
C ILE A 456 -8.42 -6.40 -1.65
N TYR A 457 -8.57 -7.72 -1.73
CA TYR A 457 -7.57 -8.62 -2.28
C TYR A 457 -7.23 -8.28 -3.75
N GLY A 458 -5.95 -8.18 -4.07
CA GLY A 458 -5.47 -7.82 -5.41
C GLY A 458 -5.61 -6.34 -5.76
N GLY A 459 -6.13 -5.52 -4.84
CA GLY A 459 -6.16 -4.07 -4.93
C GLY A 459 -4.84 -3.43 -4.49
N ALA A 460 -4.89 -2.17 -4.06
CA ALA A 460 -3.74 -1.38 -3.63
C ALA A 460 -3.91 -0.86 -2.21
N CYS A 461 -2.91 -1.04 -1.34
CA CYS A 461 -2.86 -0.50 0.00
C CYS A 461 -1.64 0.43 0.17
N GLY A 462 -1.83 1.61 0.74
CA GLY A 462 -0.72 2.54 0.97
C GLY A 462 -1.19 3.97 1.17
N TYR A 463 -0.47 4.93 0.58
CA TYR A 463 -0.75 6.34 0.78
C TYR A 463 -0.55 7.19 -0.48
N LEU A 464 -1.24 8.34 -0.48
CA LEU A 464 -1.13 9.46 -1.40
C LEU A 464 -0.73 10.68 -0.58
N SER A 465 0.52 11.13 -0.71
CA SER A 465 1.07 12.22 0.10
C SER A 465 0.58 13.58 -0.38
N PHE A 466 0.44 14.54 0.55
CA PHE A 466 0.30 15.95 0.21
C PHE A 466 1.48 16.52 -0.58
N ALA A 467 2.65 15.88 -0.51
CA ALA A 467 3.83 16.22 -1.30
C ALA A 467 3.74 15.80 -2.77
N GLY A 468 2.70 15.05 -3.15
CA GLY A 468 2.53 14.49 -4.51
C GLY A 468 3.14 13.11 -4.68
N ASP A 469 3.86 12.60 -3.67
CA ASP A 469 4.35 11.21 -3.68
C ASP A 469 3.20 10.22 -3.46
N MET A 470 3.34 9.03 -4.03
CA MET A 470 2.46 7.89 -3.81
C MET A 470 3.29 6.64 -3.61
N ASP A 471 2.89 5.80 -2.67
CA ASP A 471 3.50 4.48 -2.46
C ASP A 471 2.41 3.51 -2.07
N VAL A 472 2.08 2.58 -2.98
CA VAL A 472 1.02 1.60 -2.80
C VAL A 472 1.51 0.21 -3.15
N ALA A 473 1.29 -0.71 -2.23
CA ALA A 473 1.56 -2.13 -2.40
C ALA A 473 0.34 -2.86 -2.93
N ILE A 474 0.55 -3.97 -3.62
CA ILE A 474 -0.53 -4.88 -4.01
C ILE A 474 -1.09 -5.53 -2.75
N ALA A 475 -2.41 -5.54 -2.59
CA ALA A 475 -3.07 -6.15 -1.43
C ALA A 475 -3.09 -7.67 -1.53
N ILE A 476 -1.95 -8.29 -1.29
CA ILE A 476 -1.75 -9.74 -1.20
C ILE A 476 -1.17 -10.11 0.16
N ARG A 477 -1.24 -11.38 0.56
CA ARG A 477 -0.86 -11.79 1.93
C ARG A 477 -1.59 -10.92 2.96
N THR A 478 -2.89 -10.70 2.72
CA THR A 478 -3.73 -9.74 3.43
C THR A 478 -4.94 -10.43 4.01
N GLY A 479 -5.19 -10.21 5.29
CA GLY A 479 -6.37 -10.63 6.00
C GLY A 479 -7.30 -9.46 6.28
N ILE A 480 -8.60 -9.69 6.13
CA ILE A 480 -9.66 -8.77 6.51
C ILE A 480 -10.36 -9.35 7.73
N ILE A 481 -10.39 -8.61 8.83
CA ILE A 481 -11.10 -9.01 10.05
C ILE A 481 -12.36 -8.17 10.16
N LYS A 482 -13.50 -8.84 10.06
CA LYS A 482 -14.82 -8.23 10.13
C LYS A 482 -15.83 -9.17 10.78
N ASP A 483 -16.68 -8.67 11.65
CA ASP A 483 -17.77 -9.42 12.29
C ASP A 483 -17.30 -10.74 12.95
N GLY A 484 -16.10 -10.73 13.57
CA GLY A 484 -15.53 -11.91 14.24
C GLY A 484 -14.99 -12.98 13.27
N MET A 485 -14.83 -12.64 12.00
CA MET A 485 -14.27 -13.53 10.97
C MET A 485 -13.00 -12.94 10.38
N LEU A 486 -12.03 -13.79 10.14
CA LEU A 486 -10.84 -13.51 9.32
C LEU A 486 -11.08 -14.07 7.92
N TYR A 487 -10.95 -13.21 6.92
CA TYR A 487 -11.01 -13.55 5.50
C TYR A 487 -9.63 -13.41 4.87
N VAL A 488 -9.18 -14.45 4.21
CA VAL A 488 -7.89 -14.51 3.50
C VAL A 488 -8.16 -14.96 2.07
N GLN A 489 -7.66 -14.22 1.08
CA GLN A 489 -7.79 -14.61 -0.32
C GLN A 489 -6.41 -14.81 -0.93
N ALA A 490 -6.30 -15.79 -1.82
CA ALA A 490 -5.09 -16.09 -2.56
C ALA A 490 -5.46 -16.64 -3.95
N ALA A 491 -4.60 -16.35 -4.94
CA ALA A 491 -4.76 -16.82 -6.31
C ALA A 491 -3.50 -17.52 -6.81
N ALA A 492 -3.67 -18.40 -7.76
CA ALA A 492 -2.60 -19.05 -8.53
C ALA A 492 -2.68 -18.64 -10.01
N GLY A 493 -1.52 -18.53 -10.64
CA GLY A 493 -1.38 -18.15 -12.05
C GLY A 493 -1.52 -19.36 -12.96
N VAL A 494 -2.63 -19.45 -13.69
CA VAL A 494 -2.90 -20.54 -14.61
C VAL A 494 -2.30 -20.25 -15.98
N VAL A 495 -1.48 -21.17 -16.47
CA VAL A 495 -0.88 -21.21 -17.81
C VAL A 495 -1.18 -22.56 -18.48
N ALA A 496 -0.82 -22.73 -19.74
CA ALA A 496 -1.09 -23.96 -20.51
C ALA A 496 -0.64 -25.24 -19.80
N ASP A 497 0.54 -25.22 -19.18
CA ASP A 497 1.15 -26.38 -18.51
C ASP A 497 0.70 -26.54 -17.05
N SER A 498 -0.16 -25.67 -16.54
CA SER A 498 -0.65 -25.74 -15.15
C SER A 498 -1.32 -27.06 -14.84
N VAL A 499 -1.06 -27.59 -13.64
CA VAL A 499 -1.70 -28.77 -13.10
C VAL A 499 -2.73 -28.31 -12.05
N PRO A 500 -4.04 -28.52 -12.26
CA PRO A 500 -5.09 -27.95 -11.43
C PRO A 500 -4.93 -28.21 -9.92
N GLU A 501 -4.48 -29.41 -9.56
CA GLU A 501 -4.21 -29.79 -8.17
C GLU A 501 -3.03 -28.98 -7.56
N LEU A 502 -2.01 -28.67 -8.35
CA LEU A 502 -0.87 -27.88 -7.89
C LEU A 502 -1.27 -26.41 -7.70
N GLU A 503 -2.10 -25.87 -8.60
CA GLU A 503 -2.62 -24.50 -8.47
C GLU A 503 -3.49 -24.34 -7.21
N TRP A 504 -4.32 -25.34 -6.91
CA TRP A 504 -5.05 -25.37 -5.63
C TRP A 504 -4.09 -25.32 -4.43
N ARG A 505 -3.06 -26.18 -4.43
CA ARG A 505 -2.07 -26.23 -3.34
C ARG A 505 -1.29 -24.91 -3.21
N GLU A 506 -1.05 -24.24 -4.32
CA GLU A 506 -0.39 -22.94 -4.33
C GLU A 506 -1.23 -21.88 -3.61
N THR A 507 -2.55 -21.83 -3.86
CA THR A 507 -3.43 -20.90 -3.13
C THR A 507 -3.45 -21.19 -1.64
N GLU A 508 -3.47 -22.46 -1.22
CA GLU A 508 -3.37 -22.86 0.19
C GLU A 508 -2.03 -22.43 0.80
N ALA A 509 -0.93 -22.62 0.08
CA ALA A 509 0.40 -22.19 0.55
C ALA A 509 0.52 -20.67 0.69
N LYS A 510 -0.06 -19.91 -0.25
CA LYS A 510 -0.09 -18.44 -0.20
C LYS A 510 -0.92 -17.88 0.96
N ALA A 511 -1.98 -18.58 1.37
CA ALA A 511 -2.81 -18.19 2.51
C ALA A 511 -2.22 -18.61 3.87
N ARG A 512 -1.31 -19.57 3.89
CA ARG A 512 -0.81 -20.24 5.10
C ARG A 512 -0.21 -19.28 6.14
N ALA A 513 0.53 -18.25 5.71
CA ALA A 513 1.17 -17.33 6.65
C ALA A 513 0.15 -16.60 7.55
N LEU A 514 -0.98 -16.15 6.98
CA LEU A 514 -2.05 -15.50 7.71
C LEU A 514 -2.83 -16.46 8.60
N LEU A 515 -3.13 -17.66 8.10
CA LEU A 515 -3.82 -18.69 8.88
C LEU A 515 -2.94 -19.13 10.08
N ARG A 516 -1.63 -19.33 9.85
CA ARG A 516 -0.70 -19.67 10.94
C ARG A 516 -0.53 -18.52 11.95
N ALA A 517 -0.53 -17.27 11.48
CA ALA A 517 -0.54 -16.12 12.37
C ALA A 517 -1.80 -16.09 13.27
N ALA A 518 -2.96 -16.45 12.72
CA ALA A 518 -4.20 -16.55 13.50
C ALA A 518 -4.11 -17.70 14.54
N GLU A 519 -3.58 -18.85 14.15
CA GLU A 519 -3.36 -19.99 15.05
C GLU A 519 -2.42 -19.62 16.20
N LEU A 520 -1.29 -18.94 15.93
CA LEU A 520 -0.38 -18.47 16.99
C LEU A 520 -1.04 -17.52 17.96
N VAL A 521 -1.94 -16.66 17.49
CA VAL A 521 -2.72 -15.79 18.40
C VAL A 521 -3.66 -16.64 19.25
N GLU A 522 -4.33 -17.63 18.65
CA GLU A 522 -5.21 -18.55 19.39
C GLU A 522 -4.43 -19.43 20.40
N GLU A 523 -3.17 -19.75 20.09
CA GLU A 523 -2.24 -20.47 20.98
C GLU A 523 -1.67 -19.60 22.12
N GLY A 524 -1.86 -18.26 22.08
CA GLY A 524 -1.41 -17.35 23.14
C GLY A 524 -0.19 -16.49 22.77
N LEU A 525 0.34 -16.56 21.56
CA LEU A 525 1.57 -15.87 21.10
C LEU A 525 2.85 -16.30 21.86
N GLU A 526 2.89 -17.49 22.44
CA GLU A 526 4.05 -18.06 23.14
C GLU A 526 4.90 -18.95 22.23
#